data_2b858e6dbcbc3eedd1cf456bc5364d17
#
_entry.id   2b858e6dbcbc3eedd1cf456bc5364d17
#
_cell.length_a   1.000
_cell.length_b   1.000
_cell.length_c   1.000
_cell.angle_alpha   90.00
_cell.angle_beta   90.00
_cell.angle_gamma   90.00
#
_symmetry.space_group_name_H-M   'P 1'
#
loop_
_entity.id
_entity.type
_entity.pdbx_description
1 polymer ?
#
loop_
_entity_poly.entity_id
_entity_poly.type
_entity_poly.pdbx_seq_one_letter_code
_entity_poly.pdbx_strand_id
1 'polypeptide(L)'
;LGIFDLTLFFAMFCIMLAGLFTMSSFQAHDSYFWKQSLWMVITMSVFVIASRFEYRFLKQTQVVVFLYTIILGILSLLFVVGHISKGAESWFRVAGVAFQPIDLMKLILIIVLAKYFSRRHIAIANIRHIIVSGVYAFIPFLLVVLQPDFGSAMVLVSIWFGMVLVSGISKTHLFTVILMAIVTFSIAWKLVFKPYQKARIMNFVYPLQDIRGTGYNAYQS
;
A
#
# COMPACT_ATOMS: atom_id res chain seq x y z
N LEU A 1 16.85 12.10 21.23
CA LEU A 1 17.43 12.57 19.99
C LEU A 1 17.29 11.42 19.00
N GLY A 2 16.34 11.54 18.04
CA GLY A 2 16.20 10.56 16.98
C GLY A 2 17.51 10.44 16.22
N ILE A 3 18.06 9.25 16.16
CA ILE A 3 19.30 8.98 15.41
C ILE A 3 18.91 9.10 13.93
N PHE A 4 19.39 10.18 13.30
CA PHE A 4 19.27 10.33 11.86
C PHE A 4 20.06 9.22 11.18
N ASP A 5 19.37 8.29 10.54
CA ASP A 5 20.02 7.18 9.83
C ASP A 5 20.53 7.66 8.48
N LEU A 6 21.84 7.96 8.46
CA LEU A 6 22.56 8.40 7.27
C LEU A 6 22.52 7.35 6.16
N THR A 7 22.54 6.06 6.49
CA THR A 7 22.52 4.97 5.52
C THR A 7 21.19 4.95 4.78
N LEU A 8 20.08 5.04 5.52
CA LEU A 8 18.74 5.11 4.96
C LEU A 8 18.55 6.38 4.10
N PHE A 9 19.07 7.52 4.58
CA PHE A 9 19.02 8.79 3.84
C PHE A 9 19.75 8.69 2.50
N PHE A 10 20.98 8.18 2.50
CA PHE A 10 21.76 8.04 1.27
C PHE A 10 21.14 7.01 0.31
N ALA A 11 20.63 5.89 0.81
CA ALA A 11 19.95 4.89 -0.02
C ALA A 11 18.73 5.50 -0.73
N MET A 12 17.89 6.22 0.01
CA MET A 12 16.72 6.92 -0.55
C MET A 12 17.15 7.98 -1.58
N PHE A 13 18.18 8.77 -1.27
CA PHE A 13 18.70 9.81 -2.16
C PHE A 13 19.21 9.23 -3.48
N CYS A 14 19.99 8.13 -3.43
CA CYS A 14 20.49 7.45 -4.63
C CYS A 14 19.34 6.92 -5.52
N ILE A 15 18.29 6.33 -4.92
CA ILE A 15 17.13 5.85 -5.67
C ILE A 15 16.40 7.02 -6.35
N MET A 16 16.25 8.15 -5.65
CA MET A 16 15.62 9.34 -6.22
C MET A 16 16.43 9.96 -7.35
N LEU A 17 17.77 10.01 -7.22
CA LEU A 17 18.67 10.47 -8.30
C LEU A 17 18.58 9.54 -9.52
N ALA A 18 18.57 8.24 -9.32
CA ALA A 18 18.38 7.28 -10.42
C ALA A 18 17.05 7.52 -11.15
N GLY A 19 15.97 7.78 -10.41
CA GLY A 19 14.67 8.15 -10.97
C GLY A 19 14.70 9.45 -11.78
N LEU A 20 15.38 10.50 -11.28
CA LEU A 20 15.58 11.75 -12.03
C LEU A 20 16.40 11.54 -13.30
N PHE A 21 17.47 10.76 -13.22
CA PHE A 21 18.32 10.44 -14.37
C PHE A 21 17.53 9.70 -15.45
N THR A 22 16.73 8.72 -15.05
CA THR A 22 15.84 8.00 -15.97
C THR A 22 14.86 8.95 -16.63
N MET A 23 14.24 9.87 -15.87
CA MET A 23 13.30 10.86 -16.42
C MET A 23 13.96 11.86 -17.37
N SER A 24 15.21 12.25 -17.14
CA SER A 24 15.94 13.15 -18.03
C SER A 24 16.25 12.51 -19.39
N SER A 25 16.34 11.18 -19.44
CA SER A 25 16.59 10.43 -20.69
C SER A 25 15.33 10.30 -21.56
N PHE A 26 14.14 10.46 -20.99
CA PHE A 26 12.90 10.48 -21.76
C PHE A 26 12.65 11.91 -22.26
N GLN A 27 12.83 12.15 -23.54
CA GLN A 27 12.64 13.46 -24.22
C GLN A 27 11.21 14.04 -24.18
N ALA A 28 10.32 13.49 -23.38
CA ALA A 28 8.94 13.91 -23.28
C ALA A 28 8.75 14.94 -22.16
N HIS A 29 8.73 16.22 -22.52
CA HIS A 29 8.32 17.37 -21.71
C HIS A 29 9.17 17.69 -20.47
N ASP A 30 9.91 18.78 -20.52
CA ASP A 30 10.63 19.42 -19.41
C ASP A 30 9.78 19.56 -18.13
N SER A 31 8.45 19.63 -18.26
CA SER A 31 7.54 19.77 -17.13
C SER A 31 7.56 18.58 -16.15
N TYR A 32 7.84 17.35 -16.59
CA TYR A 32 7.90 16.18 -15.71
C TYR A 32 9.17 16.16 -14.87
N PHE A 33 10.30 16.52 -15.47
CA PHE A 33 11.59 16.63 -14.77
C PHE A 33 11.51 17.65 -13.63
N TRP A 34 10.98 18.85 -13.89
CA TRP A 34 10.83 19.90 -12.88
C TRP A 34 9.88 19.50 -11.75
N LYS A 35 8.77 18.85 -12.08
CA LYS A 35 7.83 18.32 -11.08
C LYS A 35 8.50 17.25 -10.21
N GLN A 36 9.23 16.33 -10.80
CA GLN A 36 9.94 15.29 -10.06
C GLN A 36 11.03 15.87 -9.15
N SER A 37 11.78 16.86 -9.64
CA SER A 37 12.79 17.57 -8.84
C SER A 37 12.17 18.28 -7.64
N LEU A 38 11.02 18.94 -7.83
CA LEU A 38 10.29 19.58 -6.73
C LEU A 38 9.82 18.54 -5.69
N TRP A 39 9.25 17.42 -6.14
CA TRP A 39 8.82 16.35 -5.24
C TRP A 39 9.99 15.71 -4.50
N MET A 40 11.16 15.60 -5.12
CA MET A 40 12.38 15.14 -4.48
C MET A 40 12.76 16.05 -3.30
N VAL A 41 12.79 17.37 -3.51
CA VAL A 41 13.09 18.34 -2.44
C VAL A 41 12.06 18.26 -1.31
N ILE A 42 10.78 18.21 -1.64
CA ILE A 42 9.70 18.06 -0.64
C ILE A 42 9.88 16.77 0.16
N THR A 43 10.11 15.64 -0.51
CA THR A 43 10.27 14.33 0.17
C THR A 43 11.48 14.30 1.08
N MET A 44 12.62 14.88 0.64
CA MET A 44 13.82 15.01 1.49
C MET A 44 13.55 15.89 2.72
N SER A 45 12.85 17.01 2.54
CA SER A 45 12.46 17.88 3.64
C SER A 45 11.55 17.16 4.63
N VAL A 46 10.53 16.44 4.13
CA VAL A 46 9.63 15.62 4.96
C VAL A 46 10.40 14.53 5.71
N PHE A 47 11.36 13.86 5.05
CA PHE A 47 12.20 12.86 5.71
C PHE A 47 12.97 13.44 6.89
N VAL A 48 13.67 14.58 6.68
CA VAL A 48 14.44 15.25 7.74
C VAL A 48 13.53 15.71 8.87
N ILE A 49 12.39 16.30 8.57
CA ILE A 49 11.40 16.73 9.57
C ILE A 49 10.88 15.50 10.34
N ALA A 50 10.41 14.47 9.63
CA ALA A 50 9.89 13.26 10.24
C ALA A 50 10.92 12.56 11.14
N SER A 51 12.20 12.53 10.77
CA SER A 51 13.26 11.93 11.58
C SER A 51 13.49 12.62 12.94
N ARG A 52 13.00 13.87 13.10
CA ARG A 52 13.11 14.64 14.36
C ARG A 52 11.93 14.43 15.30
N PHE A 53 10.83 13.84 14.82
CA PHE A 53 9.65 13.61 15.65
C PHE A 53 9.82 12.38 16.56
N GLU A 54 9.39 12.50 17.80
CA GLU A 54 9.25 11.36 18.70
C GLU A 54 7.92 10.63 18.45
N TYR A 55 7.99 9.41 17.94
CA TYR A 55 6.80 8.60 17.63
C TYR A 55 6.22 7.88 18.86
N ARG A 56 6.58 8.30 20.09
CA ARG A 56 6.09 7.69 21.34
C ARG A 56 4.56 7.77 21.48
N PHE A 57 3.92 8.77 20.88
CA PHE A 57 2.46 8.89 20.88
C PHE A 57 1.76 7.71 20.19
N LEU A 58 2.40 7.04 19.22
CA LEU A 58 1.86 5.83 18.60
C LEU A 58 1.82 4.62 19.56
N LYS A 59 2.48 4.69 20.72
CA LYS A 59 2.32 3.69 21.78
C LYS A 59 0.93 3.74 22.42
N GLN A 60 0.24 4.87 22.35
CA GLN A 60 -1.12 5.02 22.88
C GLN A 60 -2.13 4.36 21.93
N THR A 61 -2.98 3.47 22.48
CA THR A 61 -3.97 2.75 21.66
C THR A 61 -5.02 3.68 21.09
N GLN A 62 -5.45 4.67 21.88
CA GLN A 62 -6.44 5.65 21.46
C GLN A 62 -6.01 6.43 20.22
N VAL A 63 -4.73 6.86 20.16
CA VAL A 63 -4.18 7.57 19.01
C VAL A 63 -4.19 6.70 17.75
N VAL A 64 -3.77 5.45 17.87
CA VAL A 64 -3.72 4.53 16.71
C VAL A 64 -5.13 4.20 16.20
N VAL A 65 -6.08 3.97 17.10
CA VAL A 65 -7.50 3.76 16.75
C VAL A 65 -8.08 5.01 16.10
N PHE A 66 -7.81 6.19 16.65
CA PHE A 66 -8.27 7.47 16.09
C PHE A 66 -7.74 7.69 14.67
N LEU A 67 -6.43 7.51 14.44
CA LEU A 67 -5.82 7.62 13.11
C LEU A 67 -6.45 6.62 12.13
N TYR A 68 -6.61 5.37 12.54
CA TYR A 68 -7.24 4.34 11.73
C TYR A 68 -8.67 4.71 11.32
N THR A 69 -9.47 5.19 12.29
CA THR A 69 -10.86 5.59 12.04
C THR A 69 -10.96 6.81 11.12
N ILE A 70 -10.09 7.82 11.33
CA ILE A 70 -10.05 9.00 10.45
C ILE A 70 -9.75 8.60 9.00
N ILE A 71 -8.73 7.79 8.78
CA ILE A 71 -8.38 7.41 7.40
C ILE A 71 -9.45 6.52 6.77
N LEU A 72 -10.10 5.65 7.54
CA LEU A 72 -11.29 4.93 7.03
C LEU A 72 -12.41 5.90 6.65
N GLY A 73 -12.65 6.94 7.45
CA GLY A 73 -13.61 7.99 7.10
C GLY A 73 -13.25 8.74 5.82
N ILE A 74 -11.97 9.09 5.66
CA ILE A 74 -11.47 9.74 4.43
C ILE A 74 -11.60 8.81 3.21
N LEU A 75 -11.28 7.52 3.34
CA LEU A 75 -11.50 6.53 2.30
C LEU A 75 -12.98 6.39 1.94
N SER A 76 -13.86 6.40 2.94
CA SER A 76 -15.32 6.37 2.70
C SER A 76 -15.82 7.63 2.00
N LEU A 77 -15.24 8.80 2.31
CA LEU A 77 -15.58 10.06 1.67
C LEU A 77 -15.27 10.08 0.16
N LEU A 78 -14.28 9.28 -0.28
CA LEU A 78 -13.96 9.15 -1.71
C LEU A 78 -15.12 8.62 -2.55
N PHE A 79 -16.06 7.84 -1.99
CA PHE A 79 -17.27 7.42 -2.71
C PHE A 79 -18.18 8.60 -3.09
N VAL A 80 -18.08 9.72 -2.37
CA VAL A 80 -18.93 10.90 -2.57
C VAL A 80 -18.22 11.97 -3.40
N VAL A 81 -16.93 12.18 -3.16
CA VAL A 81 -16.15 13.32 -3.69
C VAL A 81 -15.01 12.86 -4.60
N GLY A 82 -14.76 11.57 -4.71
CA GLY A 82 -13.65 11.02 -5.47
C GLY A 82 -13.70 11.35 -6.97
N HIS A 83 -12.54 11.67 -7.54
CA HIS A 83 -12.40 11.86 -8.98
C HIS A 83 -11.93 10.54 -9.61
N ILE A 84 -12.62 10.14 -10.69
CA ILE A 84 -12.24 8.97 -11.48
C ILE A 84 -10.92 9.28 -12.20
N SER A 85 -9.87 8.56 -11.84
CA SER A 85 -8.59 8.61 -12.53
C SER A 85 -8.16 7.20 -12.93
N LYS A 86 -7.94 7.00 -14.24
CA LYS A 86 -7.56 5.68 -14.80
C LYS A 86 -8.53 4.53 -14.42
N GLY A 87 -9.83 4.86 -14.26
CA GLY A 87 -10.87 3.88 -13.92
C GLY A 87 -11.02 3.55 -12.43
N ALA A 88 -10.36 4.28 -11.53
CA ALA A 88 -10.52 4.17 -10.09
C ALA A 88 -10.86 5.54 -9.47
N GLU A 89 -11.81 5.54 -8.53
CA GLU A 89 -12.23 6.72 -7.75
C GLU A 89 -11.39 6.86 -6.47
N SER A 90 -10.06 6.82 -6.57
CA SER A 90 -9.16 6.70 -5.41
C SER A 90 -8.29 7.94 -5.18
N TRP A 91 -8.56 9.05 -5.88
CA TRP A 91 -7.73 10.25 -5.82
C TRP A 91 -8.52 11.49 -5.44
N PHE A 92 -8.00 12.25 -4.48
CA PHE A 92 -8.37 13.66 -4.30
C PHE A 92 -7.47 14.53 -5.18
N ARG A 93 -8.06 15.46 -5.92
CA ARG A 93 -7.33 16.48 -6.66
C ARG A 93 -7.64 17.85 -6.09
N VAL A 94 -6.67 18.46 -5.43
CA VAL A 94 -6.78 19.80 -4.85
C VAL A 94 -5.66 20.67 -5.41
N ALA A 95 -6.02 21.76 -6.06
CA ALA A 95 -5.07 22.74 -6.63
C ALA A 95 -3.97 22.11 -7.52
N GLY A 96 -4.31 21.09 -8.32
CA GLY A 96 -3.36 20.42 -9.22
C GLY A 96 -2.48 19.33 -8.54
N VAL A 97 -2.60 19.16 -7.23
CA VAL A 97 -1.94 18.09 -6.48
C VAL A 97 -2.91 16.91 -6.34
N ALA A 98 -2.44 15.71 -6.71
CA ALA A 98 -3.18 14.48 -6.52
C ALA A 98 -2.73 13.81 -5.22
N PHE A 99 -3.68 13.54 -4.32
CA PHE A 99 -3.44 12.87 -3.04
C PHE A 99 -4.27 11.58 -2.98
N GLN A 100 -3.62 10.49 -2.60
CA GLN A 100 -4.26 9.17 -2.49
C GLN A 100 -4.30 8.72 -1.01
N PRO A 101 -5.45 8.76 -0.34
CA PRO A 101 -5.55 8.43 1.09
C PRO A 101 -5.14 7.01 1.44
N ILE A 102 -5.24 6.08 0.47
CA ILE A 102 -4.84 4.69 0.68
C ILE A 102 -3.35 4.55 1.03
N ASP A 103 -2.49 5.47 0.58
CA ASP A 103 -1.06 5.41 0.92
C ASP A 103 -0.84 5.65 2.42
N LEU A 104 -1.59 6.57 3.02
CA LEU A 104 -1.60 6.73 4.48
C LEU A 104 -2.23 5.53 5.18
N MET A 105 -3.28 4.92 4.60
CA MET A 105 -3.90 3.73 5.17
C MET A 105 -2.94 2.55 5.24
N LYS A 106 -2.08 2.35 4.23
CA LYS A 106 -1.03 1.32 4.25
C LYS A 106 -0.11 1.49 5.46
N LEU A 107 0.36 2.71 5.72
CA LEU A 107 1.22 3.01 6.88
C LEU A 107 0.50 2.77 8.21
N ILE A 108 -0.74 3.26 8.33
CA ILE A 108 -1.52 3.09 9.56
C ILE A 108 -1.86 1.63 9.81
N LEU A 109 -2.17 0.85 8.77
CA LEU A 109 -2.41 -0.58 8.88
C LEU A 109 -1.17 -1.32 9.42
N ILE A 110 0.03 -0.98 8.94
CA ILE A 110 1.28 -1.54 9.48
C ILE A 110 1.41 -1.22 10.97
N ILE A 111 1.15 0.01 11.39
CA ILE A 111 1.23 0.44 12.79
C ILE A 111 0.19 -0.29 13.66
N VAL A 112 -1.05 -0.41 13.19
CA VAL A 112 -2.13 -1.15 13.87
C VAL A 112 -1.75 -2.60 14.07
N LEU A 113 -1.31 -3.28 13.00
CA LEU A 113 -0.93 -4.69 13.06
C LEU A 113 0.33 -4.91 13.90
N ALA A 114 1.36 -4.07 13.76
CA ALA A 114 2.56 -4.13 14.59
C ALA A 114 2.22 -4.01 16.07
N LYS A 115 1.36 -3.06 16.43
CA LYS A 115 0.89 -2.88 17.79
C LYS A 115 0.03 -4.05 18.28
N TYR A 116 -0.82 -4.58 17.42
CA TYR A 116 -1.65 -5.74 17.74
C TYR A 116 -0.80 -6.96 18.06
N PHE A 117 0.20 -7.27 17.23
CA PHE A 117 1.06 -8.41 17.40
C PHE A 117 2.11 -8.23 18.51
N SER A 118 2.69 -7.03 18.67
CA SER A 118 3.71 -6.76 19.71
C SER A 118 3.21 -7.00 21.15
N ARG A 119 1.92 -6.88 21.39
CA ARG A 119 1.31 -7.11 22.70
C ARG A 119 0.99 -8.58 23.00
N ARG A 120 1.22 -9.51 22.06
CA ARG A 120 0.67 -10.85 22.11
C ARG A 120 1.65 -11.94 21.69
N HIS A 121 2.95 -11.71 21.87
CA HIS A 121 4.04 -12.61 21.46
C HIS A 121 3.87 -14.08 21.85
N ILE A 122 3.19 -14.37 22.96
CA ILE A 122 3.02 -15.76 23.47
C ILE A 122 1.72 -16.39 22.92
N ALA A 123 0.74 -15.60 22.50
CA ALA A 123 -0.60 -16.06 22.13
C ALA A 123 -0.84 -16.14 20.61
N ILE A 124 0.17 -15.83 19.79
CA ILE A 124 0.05 -15.75 18.31
C ILE A 124 -0.26 -17.12 17.67
N ALA A 125 0.02 -18.21 18.38
CA ALA A 125 -0.38 -19.55 17.95
C ALA A 125 -1.91 -19.76 17.91
N ASN A 126 -2.73 -18.82 18.41
CA ASN A 126 -4.18 -18.95 18.41
C ASN A 126 -4.78 -18.32 17.14
N ILE A 127 -5.57 -19.09 16.40
CA ILE A 127 -6.28 -18.69 15.18
C ILE A 127 -7.12 -17.42 15.35
N ARG A 128 -7.62 -17.15 16.56
CA ARG A 128 -8.37 -15.95 16.89
C ARG A 128 -7.61 -14.66 16.55
N HIS A 129 -6.28 -14.65 16.75
CA HIS A 129 -5.46 -13.47 16.46
C HIS A 129 -5.27 -13.23 14.98
N ILE A 130 -5.27 -14.30 14.18
CA ILE A 130 -5.24 -14.21 12.73
C ILE A 130 -6.55 -13.61 12.22
N ILE A 131 -7.68 -14.10 12.75
CA ILE A 131 -9.00 -13.59 12.35
C ILE A 131 -9.15 -12.11 12.73
N VAL A 132 -8.82 -11.72 13.97
CA VAL A 132 -8.95 -10.33 14.41
C VAL A 132 -8.04 -9.39 13.63
N SER A 133 -6.77 -9.78 13.39
CA SER A 133 -5.87 -8.99 12.56
C SER A 133 -6.34 -8.92 11.10
N GLY A 134 -6.93 -10.01 10.61
CA GLY A 134 -7.56 -10.08 9.31
C GLY A 134 -8.73 -9.10 9.17
N VAL A 135 -9.56 -8.94 10.19
CA VAL A 135 -10.66 -7.96 10.19
C VAL A 135 -10.12 -6.53 10.07
N TYR A 136 -9.04 -6.18 10.78
CA TYR A 136 -8.40 -4.85 10.62
C TYR A 136 -7.89 -4.59 9.21
N ALA A 137 -7.42 -5.60 8.49
CA ALA A 137 -7.00 -5.45 7.11
C ALA A 137 -8.16 -5.52 6.12
N PHE A 138 -9.19 -6.31 6.42
CA PHE A 138 -10.33 -6.56 5.54
C PHE A 138 -11.24 -5.32 5.39
N ILE A 139 -11.42 -4.52 6.45
CA ILE A 139 -12.26 -3.32 6.37
C ILE A 139 -11.73 -2.33 5.31
N PRO A 140 -10.48 -1.85 5.37
CA PRO A 140 -9.96 -0.97 4.32
C PRO A 140 -9.83 -1.68 2.96
N PHE A 141 -9.50 -2.97 2.93
CA PHE A 141 -9.49 -3.77 1.70
C PHE A 141 -10.84 -3.71 0.98
N LEU A 142 -11.94 -3.94 1.70
CA LEU A 142 -13.27 -3.90 1.13
C LEU A 142 -13.60 -2.52 0.54
N LEU A 143 -13.30 -1.43 1.27
CA LEU A 143 -13.51 -0.07 0.78
C LEU A 143 -12.75 0.18 -0.51
N VAL A 144 -11.49 -0.26 -0.59
CA VAL A 144 -10.62 -0.05 -1.76
C VAL A 144 -11.05 -0.89 -2.96
N VAL A 145 -11.50 -2.13 -2.74
CA VAL A 145 -12.07 -2.98 -3.80
C VAL A 145 -13.33 -2.34 -4.40
N LEU A 146 -14.17 -1.75 -3.55
CA LEU A 146 -15.38 -1.02 -3.99
C LEU A 146 -15.04 0.26 -4.79
N GLN A 147 -13.85 0.85 -4.58
CA GLN A 147 -13.31 1.99 -5.35
C GLN A 147 -12.59 1.58 -6.64
N PRO A 148 -12.83 0.44 -7.24
CA PRO A 148 -12.11 -0.36 -8.22
C PRO A 148 -10.57 -0.20 -8.25
N ASP A 149 -9.92 -0.01 -7.08
CA ASP A 149 -8.45 0.05 -6.98
C ASP A 149 -7.88 -1.31 -6.56
N PHE A 150 -7.84 -2.22 -7.51
CA PHE A 150 -7.36 -3.58 -7.28
C PHE A 150 -5.89 -3.63 -6.84
N GLY A 151 -5.03 -2.75 -7.38
CA GLY A 151 -3.60 -2.73 -7.04
C GLY A 151 -3.37 -2.42 -5.56
N SER A 152 -3.97 -1.34 -5.06
CA SER A 152 -3.87 -0.95 -3.65
C SER A 152 -4.51 -1.97 -2.71
N ALA A 153 -5.61 -2.60 -3.12
CA ALA A 153 -6.25 -3.67 -2.35
C ALA A 153 -5.30 -4.86 -2.15
N MET A 154 -4.58 -5.28 -3.19
CA MET A 154 -3.59 -6.37 -3.08
C MET A 154 -2.42 -6.00 -2.17
N VAL A 155 -1.98 -4.75 -2.16
CA VAL A 155 -0.94 -4.28 -1.22
C VAL A 155 -1.39 -4.39 0.23
N LEU A 156 -2.66 -4.06 0.56
CA LEU A 156 -3.18 -4.23 1.92
C LEU A 156 -3.19 -5.70 2.37
N VAL A 157 -3.57 -6.62 1.47
CA VAL A 157 -3.50 -8.07 1.75
C VAL A 157 -2.06 -8.51 1.98
N SER A 158 -1.12 -8.04 1.14
CA SER A 158 0.31 -8.36 1.27
C SER A 158 0.90 -7.84 2.58
N ILE A 159 0.52 -6.64 3.01
CA ILE A 159 0.92 -6.08 4.32
C ILE A 159 0.43 -6.99 5.45
N TRP A 160 -0.87 -7.33 5.45
CA TRP A 160 -1.42 -8.20 6.49
C TRP A 160 -0.74 -9.57 6.50
N PHE A 161 -0.58 -10.20 5.36
CA PHE A 161 0.04 -11.51 5.23
C PHE A 161 1.51 -11.49 5.68
N GLY A 162 2.30 -10.50 5.25
CA GLY A 162 3.68 -10.31 5.69
C GLY A 162 3.79 -10.11 7.21
N MET A 163 2.90 -9.30 7.80
CA MET A 163 2.86 -9.08 9.25
C MET A 163 2.50 -10.36 10.02
N VAL A 164 1.58 -11.18 9.50
CA VAL A 164 1.23 -12.49 10.07
C VAL A 164 2.43 -13.44 10.01
N LEU A 165 3.16 -13.48 8.89
CA LEU A 165 4.36 -14.31 8.75
C LEU A 165 5.44 -13.95 9.77
N VAL A 166 5.74 -12.66 9.91
CA VAL A 166 6.79 -12.17 10.83
C VAL A 166 6.36 -12.30 12.30
N SER A 167 5.06 -12.36 12.59
CA SER A 167 4.55 -12.44 13.95
C SER A 167 4.78 -13.79 14.65
N GLY A 168 5.26 -14.82 13.95
CA GLY A 168 5.53 -16.14 14.53
C GLY A 168 4.32 -17.09 14.51
N ILE A 169 3.48 -17.01 13.49
CA ILE A 169 2.36 -17.92 13.25
C ILE A 169 2.80 -19.39 13.25
N SER A 170 1.98 -20.29 13.82
CA SER A 170 2.23 -21.73 13.74
C SER A 170 2.15 -22.23 12.28
N LYS A 171 2.96 -23.24 11.95
CA LYS A 171 2.99 -23.84 10.59
C LYS A 171 1.61 -24.33 10.14
N THR A 172 0.82 -24.89 11.06
CA THR A 172 -0.53 -25.39 10.79
C THR A 172 -1.47 -24.24 10.41
N HIS A 173 -1.47 -23.14 11.17
CA HIS A 173 -2.30 -21.98 10.86
C HIS A 173 -1.83 -21.26 9.58
N LEU A 174 -0.52 -21.21 9.34
CA LEU A 174 0.02 -20.68 8.08
C LEU A 174 -0.50 -21.47 6.88
N PHE A 175 -0.44 -22.82 6.96
CA PHE A 175 -0.99 -23.68 5.92
C PHE A 175 -2.49 -23.42 5.70
N THR A 176 -3.26 -23.28 6.78
CA THR A 176 -4.69 -22.96 6.71
C THR A 176 -4.94 -21.61 6.03
N VAL A 177 -4.16 -20.56 6.38
CA VAL A 177 -4.28 -19.23 5.76
C VAL A 177 -3.96 -19.31 4.27
N ILE A 178 -2.89 -19.99 3.88
CA ILE A 178 -2.53 -20.17 2.47
C ILE A 178 -3.63 -20.92 1.71
N LEU A 179 -4.12 -22.03 2.27
CA LEU A 179 -5.20 -22.81 1.66
C LEU A 179 -6.46 -21.97 1.47
N MET A 180 -6.87 -21.21 2.49
CA MET A 180 -8.01 -20.30 2.39
C MET A 180 -7.78 -19.20 1.35
N ALA A 181 -6.56 -18.64 1.26
CA ALA A 181 -6.22 -17.65 0.25
C ALA A 181 -6.34 -18.23 -1.17
N ILE A 182 -5.84 -19.44 -1.41
CA ILE A 182 -5.97 -20.13 -2.71
C ILE A 182 -7.44 -20.38 -3.07
N VAL A 183 -8.24 -20.88 -2.13
CA VAL A 183 -9.66 -21.13 -2.35
C VAL A 183 -10.40 -19.82 -2.64
N THR A 184 -10.19 -18.79 -1.82
CA THR A 184 -10.82 -17.47 -2.01
C THR A 184 -10.40 -16.84 -3.33
N PHE A 185 -9.11 -16.91 -3.69
CA PHE A 185 -8.62 -16.43 -4.97
C PHE A 185 -9.27 -17.18 -6.15
N SER A 186 -9.38 -18.51 -6.07
CA SER A 186 -9.98 -19.32 -7.12
C SER A 186 -11.47 -19.00 -7.32
N ILE A 187 -12.21 -18.77 -6.24
CA ILE A 187 -13.60 -18.34 -6.28
C ILE A 187 -13.69 -16.92 -6.86
N ALA A 188 -12.87 -15.99 -6.38
CA ALA A 188 -12.83 -14.61 -6.87
C ALA A 188 -12.47 -14.55 -8.35
N TRP A 189 -11.54 -15.37 -8.82
CA TRP A 189 -11.15 -15.47 -10.21
C TRP A 189 -12.33 -15.83 -11.11
N LYS A 190 -13.16 -16.77 -10.68
CA LYS A 190 -14.32 -17.24 -11.47
C LYS A 190 -15.50 -16.26 -11.42
N LEU A 191 -15.85 -15.77 -10.22
CA LEU A 191 -17.13 -15.12 -9.95
C LEU A 191 -17.05 -13.61 -9.75
N VAL A 192 -15.88 -13.07 -9.31
CA VAL A 192 -15.77 -11.69 -8.81
C VAL A 192 -14.91 -10.83 -9.73
N PHE A 193 -13.77 -11.36 -10.21
CA PHE A 193 -12.81 -10.55 -10.96
C PHE A 193 -13.34 -10.12 -12.32
N LYS A 194 -13.29 -8.80 -12.53
CA LYS A 194 -13.59 -8.16 -13.81
C LYS A 194 -12.50 -8.45 -14.86
N PRO A 195 -12.81 -8.37 -16.16
CA PRO A 195 -11.84 -8.67 -17.22
C PRO A 195 -10.52 -7.89 -17.09
N TYR A 196 -10.57 -6.61 -16.71
CA TYR A 196 -9.35 -5.79 -16.55
C TYR A 196 -8.45 -6.26 -15.38
N GLN A 197 -9.04 -6.82 -14.30
CA GLN A 197 -8.28 -7.36 -13.16
C GLN A 197 -7.56 -8.66 -13.56
N LYS A 198 -8.28 -9.53 -14.28
CA LYS A 198 -7.69 -10.76 -14.85
C LYS A 198 -6.58 -10.42 -15.83
N ALA A 199 -6.78 -9.43 -16.71
CA ALA A 199 -5.77 -8.98 -17.65
C ALA A 199 -4.49 -8.47 -16.95
N ARG A 200 -4.60 -7.73 -15.85
CA ARG A 200 -3.43 -7.28 -15.05
C ARG A 200 -2.63 -8.45 -14.50
N ILE A 201 -3.31 -9.48 -13.96
CA ILE A 201 -2.63 -10.68 -13.43
C ILE A 201 -1.99 -11.46 -14.57
N MET A 202 -2.70 -11.65 -15.68
CA MET A 202 -2.17 -12.36 -16.84
C MET A 202 -0.96 -11.65 -17.46
N ASN A 203 -1.00 -10.33 -17.57
CA ASN A 203 0.13 -9.54 -18.08
C ASN A 203 1.35 -9.56 -17.14
N PHE A 204 1.14 -9.74 -15.84
CA PHE A 204 2.24 -9.95 -14.91
C PHE A 204 2.89 -11.32 -15.08
N VAL A 205 2.09 -12.37 -15.33
CA VAL A 205 2.59 -13.75 -15.52
C VAL A 205 3.15 -13.95 -16.94
N TYR A 206 2.51 -13.34 -17.93
CA TYR A 206 2.86 -13.45 -19.35
C TYR A 206 2.97 -12.07 -20.00
N PRO A 207 4.04 -11.29 -19.71
CA PRO A 207 4.16 -9.90 -20.17
C PRO A 207 4.25 -9.75 -21.69
N LEU A 208 4.62 -10.80 -22.42
CA LEU A 208 4.77 -10.79 -23.87
C LEU A 208 3.46 -11.04 -24.66
N GLN A 209 2.35 -11.37 -23.99
CA GLN A 209 1.09 -11.70 -24.70
C GLN A 209 0.37 -10.47 -25.28
N ASP A 210 0.52 -9.29 -24.67
CA ASP A 210 -0.15 -8.07 -25.11
C ASP A 210 0.80 -6.86 -25.10
N ILE A 211 1.80 -6.91 -25.97
CA ILE A 211 2.88 -5.90 -26.05
C ILE A 211 2.34 -4.51 -26.45
N ARG A 212 1.20 -4.42 -27.17
CA ARG A 212 0.64 -3.17 -27.69
C ARG A 212 -0.54 -2.63 -26.90
N GLY A 213 -1.06 -3.39 -25.94
CA GLY A 213 -2.22 -3.01 -25.11
C GLY A 213 -1.86 -2.84 -23.64
N THR A 214 -2.58 -3.56 -22.79
CA THR A 214 -2.47 -3.47 -21.32
C THR A 214 -1.12 -3.97 -20.76
N GLY A 215 -0.36 -4.77 -21.53
CA GLY A 215 0.97 -5.27 -21.18
C GLY A 215 2.13 -4.35 -21.57
N TYR A 216 1.87 -3.25 -22.31
CA TYR A 216 2.92 -2.34 -22.79
C TYR A 216 3.87 -1.83 -21.70
N ASN A 217 3.34 -1.41 -20.57
CA ASN A 217 4.14 -0.91 -19.44
C ASN A 217 4.99 -2.01 -18.79
N ALA A 218 4.47 -3.26 -18.74
CA ALA A 218 5.20 -4.40 -18.20
C ALA A 218 6.30 -4.89 -19.17
N TYR A 219 6.12 -4.66 -20.46
CA TYR A 219 7.14 -4.97 -21.48
C TYR A 219 8.29 -3.96 -21.50
N GLN A 220 7.98 -2.68 -21.19
CA GLN A 220 9.01 -1.62 -21.16
C GLN A 220 9.79 -1.52 -19.84
N SER A 221 9.33 -2.13 -18.74
CA SER A 221 9.99 -2.14 -17.43
C SER A 221 11.06 -3.23 -17.33
#